data_17100ea9b706fbdb5abb994b3c0f8677
#
_entry.id   17100ea9b706fbdb5abb994b3c0f8677
#
_cell.length_a   1.000
_cell.length_b   1.000
_cell.length_c   1.000
_cell.angle_alpha   90.00
_cell.angle_beta   90.00
_cell.angle_gamma   90.00
#
_symmetry.space_group_name_H-M   'P 1'
#
loop_
_entity.id
_entity.type
_entity.pdbx_description
1 polymer ?
#
loop_
_entity_poly.entity_id
_entity_poly.type
_entity_poly.pdbx_seq_one_letter_code
_entity_poly.pdbx_strand_id
1 'polypeptide(L)'
;XXXXWTDAKVGAHHGIIPTAAARGLERLAGRPRAVYELIRARYLAQFLPNHEYDRTQADFDCAGQALRAVGKRIVEPGWKRAMPEALAPARGNREAPAPQSLPALQQGQDYAVGEITLKDQQTQPPKPFTEGDLIKAMKNVAKLVDDPRLKQKLKDTTGIGTEATRAGIIQGLLDRGYLVRQGKALAATPAAFSLIDAVPRPIADPGTTAIWEQALDMVQSGEMPLEEFVAKQSAWMSKLVERCAGLRMTISGPPMAAGRGGKPWKKKRSAAPRKPARRRKPATAD
;
A
#
# COMPACT_ATOMS: atom_id res chain seq x y z
N UNK A 1 9.39 -7.72 16.52
CA UNK A 1 9.19 -8.29 16.25
C UNK A 1 9.56 -9.37 15.84
N UNK A 2 9.79 -9.95 16.31
CA UNK A 2 10.05 -10.86 15.94
C UNK A 2 9.29 -11.25 15.13
N UNK A 3 9.38 -10.99 14.33
CA UNK A 3 8.74 -11.27 13.57
C UNK A 3 8.64 -12.53 13.40
N UNK A 4 7.89 -12.82 13.56
CA UNK A 4 7.74 -13.89 13.33
C UNK A 4 8.01 -14.06 12.00
N TRP A 5 8.87 -14.58 11.69
CA TRP A 5 9.25 -15.07 10.37
C TRP A 5 8.35 -16.23 9.99
N THR A 6 7.44 -15.98 9.10
CA THR A 6 6.40 -16.97 8.74
C THR A 6 6.46 -17.24 7.23
N ASP A 7 7.09 -18.33 6.86
CA ASP A 7 7.27 -18.70 5.44
C ASP A 7 5.91 -18.90 4.74
N ALA A 8 4.93 -19.45 5.43
CA ALA A 8 3.58 -19.65 4.88
C ALA A 8 2.88 -18.36 4.46
N LYS A 9 3.32 -17.21 4.97
CA LYS A 9 2.76 -15.90 4.60
C LYS A 9 3.55 -15.19 3.51
N VAL A 10 4.61 -15.82 3.00
CA VAL A 10 5.40 -15.24 1.90
C VAL A 10 4.68 -15.54 0.58
N GLY A 11 4.20 -14.50 -0.06
CA GLY A 11 3.53 -14.63 -1.37
C GLY A 11 4.52 -14.66 -2.52
N ALA A 12 4.02 -14.35 -3.70
CA ALA A 12 4.79 -14.43 -4.95
C ALA A 12 5.94 -13.40 -5.03
N HIS A 13 5.91 -12.37 -4.20
CA HIS A 13 6.88 -11.27 -4.27
C HIS A 13 7.78 -11.26 -3.04
N HIS A 14 9.07 -11.37 -3.26
CA HIS A 14 10.07 -11.23 -2.20
C HIS A 14 10.35 -9.74 -1.93
N GLY A 15 10.93 -9.45 -0.78
CA GLY A 15 11.34 -8.09 -0.43
C GLY A 15 12.52 -7.61 -1.28
N ILE A 16 12.63 -6.29 -1.41
CA ILE A 16 13.79 -5.66 -2.04
C ILE A 16 14.88 -5.56 -0.97
N ILE A 17 16.04 -6.14 -1.22
CA ILE A 17 17.18 -6.16 -0.28
C ILE A 17 18.46 -5.70 -0.98
N PRO A 18 19.44 -5.19 -0.23
CA PRO A 18 20.76 -4.93 -0.81
C PRO A 18 21.39 -6.25 -1.28
N THR A 19 22.11 -6.21 -2.39
CA THR A 19 22.82 -7.38 -2.92
C THR A 19 24.32 -7.27 -2.66
N ALA A 20 25.03 -8.38 -2.79
CA ALA A 20 26.49 -8.40 -2.66
C ALA A 20 27.17 -7.63 -3.82
N ALA A 21 26.48 -7.42 -4.93
CA ALA A 21 27.02 -6.70 -6.08
C ALA A 21 26.91 -5.18 -5.85
N ALA A 22 27.68 -4.68 -4.88
CA ALA A 22 27.60 -3.29 -4.41
C ALA A 22 28.46 -2.32 -5.25
N ARG A 23 28.67 -2.60 -6.54
CA ARG A 23 29.45 -1.73 -7.42
C ARG A 23 28.71 -0.42 -7.69
N GLY A 24 29.41 0.69 -7.56
CA GLY A 24 28.89 2.01 -7.88
C GLY A 24 28.08 2.68 -6.78
N LEU A 25 28.08 2.15 -5.56
CA LEU A 25 27.40 2.81 -4.43
C LEU A 25 27.95 4.20 -4.17
N GLU A 26 29.23 4.38 -4.41
CA GLU A 26 29.92 5.67 -4.24
C GLU A 26 29.42 6.73 -5.22
N ARG A 27 28.83 6.30 -6.33
CA ARG A 27 28.27 7.20 -7.37
C ARG A 27 26.81 7.58 -7.10
N LEU A 28 26.16 6.91 -6.15
CA LEU A 28 24.77 7.24 -5.82
C LEU A 28 24.73 8.56 -5.07
N ALA A 29 23.89 9.46 -5.55
CA ALA A 29 23.62 10.75 -4.91
C ALA A 29 22.14 11.06 -4.96
N GLY A 30 21.68 12.03 -4.18
CA GLY A 30 20.29 12.48 -4.20
C GLY A 30 19.28 11.38 -3.89
N ARG A 31 18.19 11.34 -4.66
CA ARG A 31 17.08 10.38 -4.43
C ARG A 31 17.50 8.91 -4.49
N PRO A 32 18.29 8.46 -5.49
CA PRO A 32 18.73 7.06 -5.51
C PRO A 32 19.49 6.66 -4.26
N ARG A 33 20.36 7.53 -3.75
CA ARG A 33 21.09 7.28 -2.49
C ARG A 33 20.12 7.14 -1.32
N ALA A 34 19.15 8.07 -1.19
CA ALA A 34 18.17 8.04 -0.11
C ALA A 34 17.33 6.76 -0.14
N VAL A 35 16.91 6.31 -1.34
CA VAL A 35 16.15 5.07 -1.49
C VAL A 35 17.00 3.86 -1.08
N TYR A 36 18.25 3.80 -1.53
CA TYR A 36 19.16 2.71 -1.15
C TYR A 36 19.34 2.64 0.38
N GLU A 37 19.61 3.78 1.01
CA GLU A 37 19.82 3.84 2.47
C GLU A 37 18.53 3.42 3.23
N LEU A 38 17.37 3.79 2.72
CA LEU A 38 16.09 3.37 3.32
C LEU A 38 15.91 1.85 3.23
N ILE A 39 16.19 1.26 2.07
CA ILE A 39 16.08 -0.20 1.85
C ILE A 39 17.08 -0.91 2.78
N ARG A 40 18.33 -0.44 2.82
CA ARG A 40 19.39 -0.98 3.67
C ARG A 40 18.99 -0.91 5.15
N ALA A 41 18.49 0.24 5.59
CA ALA A 41 18.03 0.42 6.98
C ALA A 41 16.90 -0.53 7.32
N ARG A 42 15.90 -0.67 6.43
CA ARG A 42 14.78 -1.60 6.64
C ARG A 42 15.25 -3.05 6.70
N TYR A 43 16.20 -3.42 5.87
CA TYR A 43 16.76 -4.77 5.87
C TYR A 43 17.49 -5.04 7.19
N LEU A 44 18.38 -4.15 7.62
CA LEU A 44 19.13 -4.29 8.88
C LEU A 44 18.19 -4.34 10.09
N ALA A 45 17.11 -3.56 10.05
CA ALA A 45 16.12 -3.51 11.13
C ALA A 45 15.49 -4.88 11.42
N GLN A 46 15.46 -5.80 10.43
CA GLN A 46 14.88 -7.14 10.61
C GLN A 46 15.72 -8.01 11.57
N PHE A 47 16.98 -7.70 11.75
CA PHE A 47 17.92 -8.49 12.55
C PHE A 47 18.22 -7.86 13.92
N LEU A 48 17.62 -6.70 14.21
CA LEU A 48 17.85 -5.99 15.46
C LEU A 48 16.74 -6.27 16.47
N PRO A 49 17.02 -6.10 17.77
CA PRO A 49 16.01 -6.32 18.82
C PRO A 49 14.77 -5.45 18.63
N ASN A 50 13.72 -5.79 19.35
CA ASN A 50 12.51 -5.00 19.39
C ASN A 50 12.77 -3.58 19.91
N HIS A 51 12.00 -2.64 19.41
CA HIS A 51 11.89 -1.31 20.01
C HIS A 51 10.94 -1.41 21.20
N GLU A 52 11.45 -1.17 22.40
CA GLU A 52 10.67 -1.29 23.65
C GLU A 52 10.51 0.07 24.30
N TYR A 53 9.34 0.31 24.84
CA TYR A 53 9.03 1.57 25.51
C TYR A 53 7.93 1.36 26.54
N ASP A 54 8.00 2.14 27.61
CA ASP A 54 6.92 2.29 28.56
C ASP A 54 5.97 3.38 28.09
N ARG A 55 4.68 3.09 28.11
CA ARG A 55 3.64 4.07 27.83
C ARG A 55 2.87 4.34 29.12
N THR A 56 2.98 5.54 29.62
CA THR A 56 2.25 5.98 30.82
C THR A 56 1.04 6.79 30.37
N GLN A 57 -0.12 6.49 30.89
CA GLN A 57 -1.31 7.31 30.76
C GLN A 57 -1.77 7.67 32.17
N ALA A 58 -1.99 8.95 32.38
CA ALA A 58 -2.51 9.47 33.65
C ALA A 58 -3.80 10.25 33.34
N ASP A 59 -4.83 9.93 34.10
CA ASP A 59 -6.10 10.64 34.04
C ASP A 59 -6.26 11.41 35.33
N PHE A 60 -6.55 12.70 35.26
CA PHE A 60 -6.67 13.61 36.39
C PHE A 60 -8.09 14.16 36.44
N ASP A 61 -8.57 14.42 37.65
CA ASP A 61 -9.76 15.23 37.86
C ASP A 61 -9.31 16.62 38.33
N CYS A 62 -9.68 17.64 37.57
CA CYS A 62 -9.40 19.02 37.98
C CYS A 62 -10.73 19.79 38.03
N ALA A 63 -11.25 19.98 39.23
CA ALA A 63 -12.53 20.67 39.46
C ALA A 63 -13.68 20.07 38.63
N GLY A 64 -13.76 18.74 38.55
CA GLY A 64 -14.78 18.02 37.81
C GLY A 64 -14.50 17.92 36.28
N GLN A 65 -13.36 18.42 35.83
CA GLN A 65 -12.94 18.29 34.45
C GLN A 65 -11.90 17.16 34.30
N ALA A 66 -12.18 16.21 33.40
CA ALA A 66 -11.28 15.10 33.16
C ALA A 66 -10.15 15.53 32.21
N LEU A 67 -8.93 15.49 32.71
CA LEU A 67 -7.73 15.80 31.91
C LEU A 67 -6.92 14.52 31.71
N ARG A 68 -6.28 14.39 30.56
CA ARG A 68 -5.47 13.19 30.25
C ARG A 68 -4.08 13.58 29.78
N ALA A 69 -3.07 12.98 30.39
CA ALA A 69 -1.69 13.07 29.93
C ALA A 69 -1.21 11.70 29.45
N VAL A 70 -0.44 11.69 28.38
CA VAL A 70 0.17 10.45 27.88
C VAL A 70 1.66 10.71 27.65
N GLY A 71 2.49 9.87 28.25
CA GLY A 71 3.93 9.92 28.09
C GLY A 71 4.49 8.64 27.50
N LYS A 72 5.71 8.76 26.99
CA LYS A 72 6.42 7.62 26.42
C LYS A 72 7.90 7.71 26.79
N ARG A 73 8.41 6.67 27.41
CA ARG A 73 9.82 6.56 27.75
C ARG A 73 10.42 5.37 27.01
N ILE A 74 11.43 5.62 26.18
CA ILE A 74 12.09 4.55 25.41
C ILE A 74 12.97 3.75 26.39
N VAL A 75 12.77 2.44 26.42
CA VAL A 75 13.56 1.50 27.21
C VAL A 75 14.69 0.94 26.36
N GLU A 76 14.36 0.46 25.13
CA GLU A 76 15.32 -0.07 24.18
C GLU A 76 15.01 0.49 22.79
N PRO A 77 15.94 1.24 22.16
CA PRO A 77 15.72 1.74 20.82
C PRO A 77 15.53 0.62 19.77
N GLY A 78 16.22 -0.51 19.97
CA GLY A 78 16.10 -1.69 19.12
C GLY A 78 16.31 -1.38 17.63
N TRP A 79 15.43 -1.94 16.79
CA TRP A 79 15.55 -1.79 15.34
C TRP A 79 15.51 -0.32 14.86
N LYS A 80 15.00 0.60 15.67
CA LYS A 80 14.97 2.01 15.30
C LYS A 80 16.36 2.62 15.14
N ARG A 81 17.39 2.02 15.77
CA ARG A 81 18.80 2.49 15.59
C ARG A 81 19.23 2.44 14.13
N ALA A 82 18.67 1.50 13.36
CA ALA A 82 19.04 1.37 11.94
C ALA A 82 18.37 2.42 11.05
N MET A 83 17.29 3.07 11.53
CA MET A 83 16.50 3.99 10.73
C MET A 83 17.10 5.40 10.75
N PRO A 84 17.50 5.94 9.59
CA PRO A 84 17.96 7.33 9.54
C PRO A 84 16.85 8.28 10.03
N GLU A 85 17.20 9.25 10.83
CA GLU A 85 16.27 10.22 11.38
C GLU A 85 15.50 10.96 10.27
N ALA A 86 16.20 11.31 9.20
CA ALA A 86 15.62 11.98 8.03
C ALA A 86 14.57 11.14 7.29
N LEU A 87 14.60 9.81 7.49
CA LEU A 87 13.67 8.88 6.86
C LEU A 87 12.62 8.35 7.83
N ALA A 88 12.59 8.89 9.04
CA ALA A 88 11.50 8.58 9.97
C ALA A 88 10.17 8.97 9.32
N PRO A 89 9.13 8.12 9.44
CA PRO A 89 7.85 8.46 8.82
C PRO A 89 7.40 9.83 9.30
N ALA A 90 7.08 10.69 8.36
CA ALA A 90 6.50 11.99 8.69
C ALA A 90 5.31 11.74 9.63
N ARG A 91 5.25 12.49 10.70
CA ARG A 91 4.12 12.42 11.62
C ARG A 91 2.85 12.60 10.79
N GLY A 92 1.98 11.62 10.83
CA GLY A 92 0.68 11.74 10.18
C GLY A 92 -0.06 12.95 10.70
N ASN A 93 -1.11 13.31 10.01
CA ASN A 93 -1.91 14.51 10.22
C ASN A 93 -2.54 14.69 11.61
N ARG A 94 -2.31 13.76 12.49
CA ARG A 94 -2.81 13.94 13.85
C ARG A 94 -1.84 14.85 14.59
N GLU A 95 -2.35 15.95 15.10
CA GLU A 95 -1.69 16.77 16.11
C GLU A 95 -1.55 15.94 17.40
N ALA A 96 -0.87 14.80 17.28
CA ALA A 96 -0.49 14.09 18.49
C ALA A 96 0.50 14.99 19.21
N PRO A 97 0.31 15.21 20.50
CA PRO A 97 1.29 15.96 21.28
C PRO A 97 2.69 15.43 21.03
N ALA A 98 3.68 16.29 21.09
CA ALA A 98 5.06 15.86 20.97
C ALA A 98 5.29 14.72 21.98
N PRO A 99 6.10 13.70 21.62
CA PRO A 99 6.40 12.66 22.58
C PRO A 99 6.98 13.32 23.83
N GLN A 100 6.28 13.16 24.93
CA GLN A 100 6.70 13.69 26.23
C GLN A 100 6.98 12.52 27.16
N SER A 101 7.87 12.73 28.10
CA SER A 101 8.07 11.83 29.21
C SER A 101 7.34 12.41 30.43
N LEU A 102 6.45 11.63 31.01
CA LEU A 102 5.79 12.04 32.25
C LEU A 102 6.71 11.76 33.42
N PRO A 103 6.69 12.60 34.47
CA PRO A 103 7.37 12.29 35.69
C PRO A 103 6.76 11.04 36.37
N ALA A 104 7.37 10.55 37.44
CA ALA A 104 6.79 9.48 38.22
C ALA A 104 5.50 9.99 38.89
N LEU A 105 4.38 9.39 38.53
CA LEU A 105 3.06 9.75 39.05
C LEU A 105 2.56 8.62 39.94
N GLN A 106 1.84 8.96 41.01
CA GLN A 106 1.23 7.98 41.90
C GLN A 106 -0.28 8.16 41.91
N GLN A 107 -1.00 7.06 41.84
CA GLN A 107 -2.45 7.07 41.85
C GLN A 107 -2.96 7.59 43.21
N GLY A 108 -3.92 8.49 43.14
CA GLY A 108 -4.53 9.08 44.36
C GLY A 108 -3.75 10.25 44.92
N GLN A 109 -2.62 10.64 44.33
CA GLN A 109 -1.86 11.78 44.80
C GLN A 109 -2.34 13.06 44.12
N ASP A 110 -2.43 14.13 44.90
CA ASP A 110 -2.76 15.46 44.39
C ASP A 110 -1.53 16.14 43.81
N TYR A 111 -1.74 16.82 42.67
CA TYR A 111 -0.69 17.57 41.98
C TYR A 111 -1.16 18.99 41.78
N ALA A 112 -0.28 19.96 42.02
CA ALA A 112 -0.58 21.36 41.84
C ALA A 112 -0.73 21.68 40.35
N VAL A 113 -1.78 22.39 39.97
CA VAL A 113 -1.96 22.90 38.61
C VAL A 113 -1.15 24.18 38.47
N GLY A 114 -0.25 24.21 37.49
CA GLY A 114 0.53 25.39 37.18
C GLY A 114 -0.23 26.30 36.24
N GLU A 115 -0.05 26.11 34.98
CA GLU A 115 -0.69 26.94 33.94
C GLU A 115 -1.68 26.12 33.14
N ILE A 116 -2.86 26.66 32.90
CA ILE A 116 -3.84 26.08 31.98
C ILE A 116 -4.02 27.03 30.81
N THR A 117 -3.82 26.51 29.61
CA THR A 117 -4.04 27.26 28.37
C THR A 117 -5.19 26.65 27.60
N LEU A 118 -6.24 27.42 27.36
CA LEU A 118 -7.33 27.01 26.47
C LEU A 118 -6.91 27.28 25.04
N LYS A 119 -6.94 26.24 24.22
CA LYS A 119 -6.58 26.35 22.80
C LYS A 119 -7.75 25.95 21.92
N ASP A 120 -8.36 26.92 21.29
CA ASP A 120 -9.45 26.69 20.35
C ASP A 120 -8.89 26.07 19.07
N GLN A 121 -9.54 25.01 18.61
CA GLN A 121 -9.15 24.33 17.38
C GLN A 121 -10.38 24.08 16.52
N GLN A 122 -10.19 24.10 15.21
CA GLN A 122 -11.22 23.75 14.25
C GLN A 122 -10.88 22.43 13.60
N THR A 123 -11.89 21.58 13.43
CA THR A 123 -11.71 20.32 12.69
C THR A 123 -11.31 20.65 11.24
N GLN A 124 -10.37 19.92 10.74
CA GLN A 124 -9.90 20.07 9.37
C GLN A 124 -10.34 18.88 8.53
N PRO A 125 -10.71 19.09 7.26
CA PRO A 125 -11.02 17.95 6.39
C PRO A 125 -9.79 17.04 6.22
N PRO A 126 -10.00 15.76 5.90
CA PRO A 126 -8.87 14.88 5.62
C PRO A 126 -7.99 15.45 4.51
N LYS A 127 -6.69 15.36 4.69
CA LYS A 127 -5.76 15.81 3.64
C LYS A 127 -5.86 14.91 2.40
N PRO A 128 -5.71 15.49 1.20
CA PRO A 128 -5.65 14.69 -0.02
C PRO A 128 -4.53 13.65 0.06
N PHE A 129 -4.71 12.51 -0.62
CA PHE A 129 -3.72 11.45 -0.64
C PHE A 129 -2.45 11.90 -1.35
N THR A 130 -1.30 11.54 -0.81
CA THR A 130 -0.07 11.43 -1.58
C THR A 130 -0.07 10.08 -2.32
N GLU A 131 0.86 9.87 -3.24
CA GLU A 131 0.99 8.56 -3.90
C GLU A 131 1.21 7.44 -2.87
N GLY A 132 2.05 7.70 -1.86
CA GLY A 132 2.29 6.72 -0.79
C GLY A 132 1.05 6.45 0.05
N ASP A 133 0.23 7.46 0.32
CA ASP A 133 -1.02 7.28 1.07
C ASP A 133 -2.04 6.51 0.25
N LEU A 134 -2.09 6.75 -1.06
CA LEU A 134 -2.99 6.01 -1.96
C LEU A 134 -2.59 4.53 -2.02
N ILE A 135 -1.29 4.23 -2.10
CA ILE A 135 -0.80 2.84 -2.03
C ILE A 135 -1.23 2.19 -0.70
N LYS A 136 -1.12 2.92 0.42
CA LYS A 136 -1.59 2.41 1.72
C LYS A 136 -3.11 2.19 1.73
N ALA A 137 -3.88 3.08 1.10
CA ALA A 137 -5.33 2.95 1.01
C ALA A 137 -5.72 1.74 0.17
N MET A 138 -5.05 1.51 -0.96
CA MET A 138 -5.27 0.31 -1.78
C MET A 138 -4.99 -0.97 -0.99
N LYS A 139 -3.91 -0.99 -0.21
CA LYS A 139 -3.58 -2.13 0.65
C LYS A 139 -4.62 -2.34 1.75
N ASN A 140 -5.19 -1.27 2.29
CA ASN A 140 -6.13 -1.31 3.41
C ASN A 140 -7.58 -1.08 2.96
N VAL A 141 -7.90 -1.35 1.70
CA VAL A 141 -9.22 -1.07 1.11
C VAL A 141 -10.37 -1.83 1.80
N ALA A 142 -10.05 -2.90 2.50
CA ALA A 142 -11.01 -3.64 3.32
C ALA A 142 -11.79 -2.72 4.28
N LYS A 143 -11.23 -1.60 4.68
CA LYS A 143 -11.89 -0.62 5.55
C LYS A 143 -13.09 0.05 4.87
N LEU A 144 -13.12 0.03 3.53
CA LEU A 144 -14.17 0.66 2.73
C LEU A 144 -15.28 -0.32 2.32
N VAL A 145 -15.21 -1.56 2.79
CA VAL A 145 -16.19 -2.61 2.45
C VAL A 145 -16.98 -2.94 3.71
N ASP A 146 -18.32 -2.94 3.58
CA ASP A 146 -19.21 -3.18 4.73
C ASP A 146 -19.43 -4.67 4.99
N ASP A 147 -19.54 -5.48 3.93
CA ASP A 147 -19.77 -6.93 4.07
C ASP A 147 -18.58 -7.58 4.81
N PRO A 148 -18.84 -8.23 5.97
CA PRO A 148 -17.76 -8.81 6.75
C PRO A 148 -16.94 -9.89 6.03
N ARG A 149 -17.57 -10.69 5.16
CA ARG A 149 -16.89 -11.76 4.41
C ARG A 149 -15.96 -11.16 3.38
N LEU A 150 -16.45 -10.20 2.59
CA LEU A 150 -15.65 -9.51 1.57
C LEU A 150 -14.52 -8.69 2.23
N LYS A 151 -14.82 -8.06 3.36
CA LYS A 151 -13.81 -7.33 4.16
C LYS A 151 -12.68 -8.25 4.61
N GLN A 152 -13.02 -9.45 5.12
CA GLN A 152 -12.01 -10.41 5.56
C GLN A 152 -11.19 -10.88 4.36
N LYS A 153 -11.83 -11.22 3.25
CA LYS A 153 -11.14 -11.64 2.03
C LYS A 153 -10.12 -10.59 1.54
N LEU A 154 -10.51 -9.31 1.53
CA LEU A 154 -9.58 -8.23 1.13
C LEU A 154 -8.41 -8.05 2.10
N LYS A 155 -8.59 -8.38 3.38
CA LYS A 155 -7.47 -8.40 4.33
C LYS A 155 -6.50 -9.55 4.04
N ASP A 156 -7.04 -10.71 3.68
CA ASP A 156 -6.25 -11.92 3.42
C ASP A 156 -5.45 -11.79 2.12
N THR A 157 -6.01 -11.10 1.13
CA THR A 157 -5.40 -10.90 -0.20
C THR A 157 -4.59 -9.61 -0.33
N THR A 158 -4.35 -8.89 0.74
CA THR A 158 -3.58 -7.63 0.75
C THR A 158 -4.22 -6.46 -0.04
N GLY A 159 -5.55 -6.47 -0.19
CA GLY A 159 -6.31 -5.36 -0.78
C GLY A 159 -6.37 -5.37 -2.31
N ILE A 160 -6.36 -4.19 -2.91
CA ILE A 160 -6.43 -4.01 -4.37
C ILE A 160 -5.01 -3.92 -4.94
N GLY A 161 -4.73 -4.73 -5.96
CA GLY A 161 -3.42 -4.80 -6.59
C GLY A 161 -2.38 -5.46 -5.70
N THR A 162 -1.22 -5.71 -6.27
CA THR A 162 -0.09 -6.28 -5.55
C THR A 162 0.97 -5.21 -5.30
N GLU A 163 1.99 -5.55 -4.53
CA GLU A 163 3.13 -4.66 -4.29
C GLU A 163 3.79 -4.23 -5.62
N ALA A 164 3.79 -5.12 -6.61
CA ALA A 164 4.41 -4.85 -7.92
C ALA A 164 3.51 -4.00 -8.84
N THR A 165 2.20 -3.99 -8.64
CA THR A 165 1.25 -3.39 -9.61
C THR A 165 0.69 -2.04 -9.17
N ARG A 166 0.62 -1.75 -7.87
CA ARG A 166 -0.05 -0.53 -7.36
C ARG A 166 0.53 0.76 -7.95
N ALA A 167 1.85 0.86 -8.01
CA ALA A 167 2.50 2.06 -8.58
C ALA A 167 2.13 2.24 -10.05
N GLY A 168 2.12 1.14 -10.82
CA GLY A 168 1.72 1.16 -12.23
C GLY A 168 0.26 1.54 -12.44
N ILE A 169 -0.63 1.10 -11.54
CA ILE A 169 -2.05 1.48 -11.57
C ILE A 169 -2.18 3.00 -11.38
N ILE A 170 -1.51 3.56 -10.35
CA ILE A 170 -1.56 5.00 -10.08
C ILE A 170 -0.99 5.78 -11.27
N GLN A 171 0.16 5.33 -11.81
CA GLN A 171 0.77 5.98 -12.97
C GLN A 171 -0.18 5.94 -14.17
N GLY A 172 -0.85 4.80 -14.41
CA GLY A 172 -1.83 4.68 -15.49
C GLY A 172 -3.01 5.65 -15.34
N LEU A 173 -3.47 5.91 -14.11
CA LEU A 173 -4.53 6.90 -13.86
C LEU A 173 -4.05 8.33 -14.12
N LEU A 174 -2.79 8.63 -13.79
CA LEU A 174 -2.17 9.93 -14.09
C LEU A 174 -2.02 10.11 -15.61
N ASP A 175 -1.53 9.09 -16.32
CA ASP A 175 -1.29 9.14 -17.76
C ASP A 175 -2.60 9.30 -18.54
N ARG A 176 -3.70 8.75 -18.01
CA ARG A 176 -5.04 8.86 -18.62
C ARG A 176 -5.77 10.14 -18.19
N GLY A 177 -5.20 10.94 -17.30
CA GLY A 177 -5.80 12.20 -16.86
C GLY A 177 -6.93 12.03 -15.86
N TYR A 178 -7.06 10.87 -15.22
CA TYR A 178 -8.04 10.67 -14.14
C TYR A 178 -7.51 11.21 -12.81
N LEU A 179 -6.20 11.24 -12.64
CA LEU A 179 -5.54 11.88 -11.50
C LEU A 179 -4.59 12.95 -11.98
N VAL A 180 -4.40 13.98 -11.16
CA VAL A 180 -3.37 15.01 -11.37
C VAL A 180 -2.57 15.21 -10.08
N ARG A 181 -1.31 15.60 -10.23
CA ARG A 181 -0.46 15.94 -9.09
C ARG A 181 -0.67 17.41 -8.73
N GLN A 182 -0.92 17.67 -7.45
CA GLN A 182 -0.96 19.02 -6.86
C GLN A 182 0.11 19.08 -5.76
N GLY A 183 1.32 19.47 -6.16
CA GLY A 183 2.48 19.37 -5.29
C GLY A 183 2.79 17.91 -4.97
N LYS A 184 2.71 17.54 -3.68
CA LYS A 184 2.91 16.15 -3.24
C LYS A 184 1.61 15.35 -3.22
N ALA A 185 0.47 16.02 -3.36
CA ALA A 185 -0.85 15.39 -3.28
C ALA A 185 -1.35 14.94 -4.65
N LEU A 186 -2.31 14.02 -4.63
CA LEU A 186 -3.07 13.59 -5.81
C LEU A 186 -4.50 14.13 -5.70
N ALA A 187 -5.04 14.59 -6.81
CA ALA A 187 -6.43 15.01 -6.91
C ALA A 187 -7.11 14.27 -8.06
N ALA A 188 -8.36 13.87 -7.84
CA ALA A 188 -9.20 13.32 -8.91
C ALA A 188 -9.64 14.46 -9.82
N THR A 189 -9.68 14.20 -11.13
CA THR A 189 -10.10 15.19 -12.12
C THR A 189 -11.63 15.12 -12.34
N PRO A 190 -12.23 16.15 -12.95
CA PRO A 190 -13.64 16.06 -13.35
C PRO A 190 -13.94 14.83 -14.22
N ALA A 191 -13.00 14.45 -15.09
CA ALA A 191 -13.16 13.24 -15.92
C ALA A 191 -13.24 11.97 -15.07
N ALA A 192 -12.50 11.89 -13.95
CA ALA A 192 -12.58 10.76 -13.02
C ALA A 192 -13.94 10.68 -12.36
N PHE A 193 -14.46 11.80 -11.88
CA PHE A 193 -15.80 11.85 -11.28
C PHE A 193 -16.87 11.44 -12.30
N SER A 194 -16.83 12.02 -13.52
CA SER A 194 -17.76 11.67 -14.57
C SER A 194 -17.76 10.16 -14.89
N LEU A 195 -16.56 9.56 -14.91
CA LEU A 195 -16.43 8.12 -15.18
C LEU A 195 -17.05 7.29 -14.04
N ILE A 196 -16.69 7.60 -12.79
CA ILE A 196 -17.16 6.81 -11.64
C ILE A 196 -18.68 6.94 -11.47
N ASP A 197 -19.25 8.12 -11.73
CA ASP A 197 -20.68 8.36 -11.64
C ASP A 197 -21.47 7.65 -12.76
N ALA A 198 -20.84 7.44 -13.92
CA ALA A 198 -21.49 6.81 -15.07
C ALA A 198 -21.43 5.28 -15.05
N VAL A 199 -20.35 4.68 -14.54
CA VAL A 199 -20.19 3.23 -14.60
C VAL A 199 -21.11 2.51 -13.62
N PRO A 200 -21.56 1.26 -13.93
CA PRO A 200 -22.31 0.47 -12.97
C PRO A 200 -21.52 0.26 -11.67
N ARG A 201 -22.24 0.35 -10.54
CA ARG A 201 -21.65 0.29 -9.21
C ARG A 201 -20.62 -0.84 -9.00
N PRO A 202 -20.84 -2.10 -9.49
CA PRO A 202 -19.84 -3.15 -9.29
C PRO A 202 -18.45 -2.83 -9.87
N ILE A 203 -18.36 -1.97 -10.87
CA ILE A 203 -17.06 -1.57 -11.44
C ILE A 203 -16.27 -0.71 -10.44
N ALA A 204 -16.98 0.11 -9.66
CA ALA A 204 -16.38 1.04 -8.70
C ALA A 204 -16.27 0.45 -7.28
N ASP A 205 -16.78 -0.75 -7.05
CA ASP A 205 -16.88 -1.37 -5.73
C ASP A 205 -15.68 -2.30 -5.47
N PRO A 206 -14.86 -2.02 -4.45
CA PRO A 206 -13.76 -2.92 -4.10
C PRO A 206 -14.21 -4.32 -3.67
N GLY A 207 -15.46 -4.48 -3.23
CA GLY A 207 -16.04 -5.80 -2.94
C GLY A 207 -16.03 -6.73 -4.14
N THR A 208 -16.12 -6.20 -5.35
CA THR A 208 -16.00 -7.01 -6.59
C THR A 208 -14.65 -7.72 -6.67
N THR A 209 -13.57 -7.04 -6.28
CA THR A 209 -12.24 -7.68 -6.21
C THR A 209 -12.25 -8.84 -5.23
N ALA A 210 -12.87 -8.67 -4.06
CA ALA A 210 -12.97 -9.75 -3.06
C ALA A 210 -13.71 -10.98 -3.60
N ILE A 211 -14.79 -10.76 -4.33
CA ILE A 211 -15.58 -11.85 -4.94
C ILE A 211 -14.70 -12.62 -5.95
N TRP A 212 -13.94 -11.91 -6.78
CA TRP A 212 -13.07 -12.55 -7.76
C TRP A 212 -11.94 -13.34 -7.08
N GLU A 213 -11.34 -12.78 -6.03
CA GLU A 213 -10.29 -13.47 -5.28
C GLU A 213 -10.82 -14.74 -4.60
N GLN A 214 -12.06 -14.71 -4.08
CA GLN A 214 -12.70 -15.90 -3.55
C GLN A 214 -12.88 -16.97 -4.64
N ALA A 215 -13.35 -16.59 -5.81
CA ALA A 215 -13.54 -17.51 -6.92
C ALA A 215 -12.20 -18.10 -7.39
N LEU A 216 -11.13 -17.31 -7.38
CA LEU A 216 -9.77 -17.80 -7.71
C LEU A 216 -9.25 -18.79 -6.66
N ASP A 217 -9.56 -18.57 -5.37
CA ASP A 217 -9.24 -19.55 -4.31
C ASP A 217 -9.93 -20.90 -4.60
N MET A 218 -11.21 -20.86 -5.02
CA MET A 218 -11.96 -22.06 -5.36
C MET A 218 -11.33 -22.79 -6.56
N VAL A 219 -10.77 -22.04 -7.52
CA VAL A 219 -10.03 -22.64 -8.63
C VAL A 219 -8.73 -23.28 -8.11
N GLN A 220 -8.02 -22.58 -7.23
CA GLN A 220 -6.77 -23.09 -6.65
C GLN A 220 -6.98 -24.36 -5.81
N SER A 221 -8.11 -24.43 -5.07
CA SER A 221 -8.43 -25.61 -4.25
C SER A 221 -9.04 -26.76 -5.04
N GLY A 222 -9.38 -26.53 -6.32
CA GLY A 222 -10.05 -27.53 -7.15
C GLY A 222 -11.56 -27.62 -6.97
N GLU A 223 -12.15 -26.71 -6.17
CA GLU A 223 -13.60 -26.65 -5.96
C GLU A 223 -14.34 -26.09 -7.18
N MET A 224 -13.65 -25.37 -8.04
CA MET A 224 -14.22 -24.81 -9.27
C MET A 224 -13.25 -25.03 -10.43
N PRO A 225 -13.69 -25.62 -11.56
CA PRO A 225 -12.85 -25.68 -12.76
C PRO A 225 -12.52 -24.28 -13.29
N LEU A 226 -11.32 -24.11 -13.84
CA LEU A 226 -10.89 -22.85 -14.43
C LEU A 226 -11.84 -22.39 -15.55
N GLU A 227 -12.31 -23.33 -16.36
CA GLU A 227 -13.24 -23.06 -17.47
C GLU A 227 -14.55 -22.46 -16.97
N GLU A 228 -15.06 -22.97 -15.85
CA GLU A 228 -16.27 -22.44 -15.21
C GLU A 228 -16.05 -21.02 -14.71
N PHE A 229 -14.90 -20.75 -14.07
CA PHE A 229 -14.55 -19.41 -13.63
C PHE A 229 -14.51 -18.44 -14.82
N VAL A 230 -13.81 -18.83 -15.90
CA VAL A 230 -13.70 -17.98 -17.11
C VAL A 230 -15.09 -17.74 -17.72
N ALA A 231 -15.94 -18.77 -17.80
CA ALA A 231 -17.30 -18.63 -18.34
C ALA A 231 -18.14 -17.67 -17.51
N LYS A 232 -18.07 -17.77 -16.18
CA LYS A 232 -18.78 -16.85 -15.25
C LYS A 232 -18.30 -15.43 -15.42
N GLN A 233 -16.97 -15.22 -15.52
CA GLN A 233 -16.41 -13.88 -15.73
C GLN A 233 -16.82 -13.30 -17.07
N SER A 234 -16.80 -14.09 -18.13
CA SER A 234 -17.21 -13.67 -19.47
C SER A 234 -18.67 -13.25 -19.49
N ALA A 235 -19.54 -14.05 -18.88
CA ALA A 235 -20.99 -13.74 -18.79
C ALA A 235 -21.21 -12.45 -17.99
N TRP A 236 -20.49 -12.28 -16.88
CA TRP A 236 -20.59 -11.07 -16.05
C TRP A 236 -20.14 -9.83 -16.84
N MET A 237 -18.98 -9.95 -17.55
CA MET A 237 -18.48 -8.85 -18.38
C MET A 237 -19.45 -8.48 -19.51
N SER A 238 -20.06 -9.48 -20.16
CA SER A 238 -21.06 -9.23 -21.21
C SER A 238 -22.24 -8.41 -20.67
N LYS A 239 -22.77 -8.79 -19.50
CA LYS A 239 -23.85 -8.05 -18.85
C LYS A 239 -23.42 -6.60 -18.51
N LEU A 240 -22.18 -6.41 -18.06
CA LEU A 240 -21.67 -5.05 -17.79
C LEU A 240 -21.59 -4.22 -19.06
N VAL A 241 -21.08 -4.81 -20.15
CA VAL A 241 -20.99 -4.14 -21.45
C VAL A 241 -22.40 -3.75 -21.94
N GLU A 242 -23.37 -4.67 -21.86
CA GLU A 242 -24.77 -4.39 -22.22
C GLU A 242 -25.34 -3.23 -21.40
N ARG A 243 -25.09 -3.23 -20.09
CA ARG A 243 -25.55 -2.14 -19.20
C ARG A 243 -24.89 -0.80 -19.54
N CYS A 244 -23.67 -0.82 -20.09
CA CYS A 244 -22.96 0.38 -20.48
C CYS A 244 -23.29 0.84 -21.89
N ALA A 245 -23.90 0.03 -22.72
CA ALA A 245 -24.09 0.30 -24.16
C ALA A 245 -24.88 1.59 -24.45
N GLY A 246 -25.80 1.95 -23.56
CA GLY A 246 -26.60 3.18 -23.72
C GLY A 246 -26.09 4.37 -22.93
N LEU A 247 -25.00 4.22 -22.20
CA LEU A 247 -24.51 5.31 -21.34
C LEU A 247 -23.89 6.43 -22.18
N ARG A 248 -24.33 7.65 -21.91
CA ARG A 248 -23.70 8.85 -22.46
C ARG A 248 -23.05 9.60 -21.30
N MET A 249 -21.77 9.90 -21.46
CA MET A 249 -20.99 10.57 -20.43
C MET A 249 -20.42 11.87 -21.00
N THR A 250 -20.70 12.97 -20.33
CA THR A 250 -20.09 14.26 -20.67
C THR A 250 -18.84 14.41 -19.81
N ILE A 251 -17.69 14.40 -20.44
CA ILE A 251 -16.42 14.62 -19.72
C ILE A 251 -16.17 16.12 -19.67
N SER A 252 -16.25 16.69 -18.49
CA SER A 252 -15.94 18.10 -18.24
C SER A 252 -14.45 18.22 -17.93
N GLY A 253 -13.75 19.03 -18.70
CA GLY A 253 -12.32 19.27 -18.45
C GLY A 253 -11.51 19.32 -19.76
N PRO A 254 -10.23 19.60 -19.68
CA PRO A 254 -9.38 19.58 -20.87
C PRO A 254 -9.38 18.19 -21.48
N PRO A 255 -9.24 18.09 -22.81
CA PRO A 255 -9.22 16.78 -23.47
C PRO A 255 -8.11 15.90 -22.86
N MET A 256 -8.50 14.68 -22.52
CA MET A 256 -7.53 13.70 -22.05
C MET A 256 -6.46 13.54 -23.14
N ALA A 257 -5.19 13.63 -22.72
CA ALA A 257 -4.11 13.28 -23.63
C ALA A 257 -4.41 11.88 -24.19
N ALA A 258 -4.56 11.80 -25.50
CA ALA A 258 -4.79 10.50 -26.15
C ALA A 258 -3.69 9.56 -25.67
N GLY A 259 -4.07 8.59 -24.87
CA GLY A 259 -3.12 7.60 -24.38
C GLY A 259 -2.36 7.09 -25.59
N ARG A 260 -1.05 7.16 -25.54
CA ARG A 260 -0.22 6.53 -26.58
C ARG A 260 -0.72 5.11 -26.69
N GLY A 261 -1.48 4.84 -27.73
CA GLY A 261 -2.03 3.52 -27.98
C GLY A 261 -0.94 2.50 -27.73
N GLY A 262 -1.16 1.60 -26.78
CA GLY A 262 -0.17 0.59 -26.46
C GLY A 262 0.32 -0.02 -27.77
N LYS A 263 1.62 -0.03 -27.97
CA LYS A 263 2.20 -0.71 -29.13
C LYS A 263 1.53 -2.08 -29.24
N PRO A 264 0.95 -2.45 -30.38
CA PRO A 264 0.32 -3.76 -30.49
C PRO A 264 1.32 -4.82 -30.07
N TRP A 265 0.90 -5.68 -29.16
CA TRP A 265 1.72 -6.80 -28.70
C TRP A 265 2.13 -7.60 -29.94
N LYS A 266 3.37 -7.42 -30.39
CA LYS A 266 3.92 -8.28 -31.42
C LYS A 266 3.99 -9.69 -30.84
N LYS A 267 3.10 -10.57 -31.30
CA LYS A 267 3.23 -12.00 -31.01
C LYS A 267 4.68 -12.38 -31.35
N LYS A 268 5.48 -12.72 -30.33
CA LYS A 268 6.78 -13.33 -30.57
C LYS A 268 6.48 -14.60 -31.37
N ARG A 269 6.94 -14.63 -32.63
CA ARG A 269 6.90 -15.85 -33.41
C ARG A 269 7.59 -16.93 -32.56
N SER A 270 6.88 -18.02 -32.31
CA SER A 270 7.44 -19.17 -31.60
C SER A 270 8.75 -19.54 -32.30
N ALA A 271 9.83 -19.52 -31.55
CA ALA A 271 11.11 -19.96 -32.08
C ALA A 271 10.96 -21.42 -32.51
N ALA A 272 11.33 -21.74 -33.76
CA ALA A 272 11.37 -23.10 -34.23
C ALA A 272 12.22 -23.97 -33.27
N PRO A 273 11.85 -25.22 -33.04
CA PRO A 273 12.61 -26.06 -32.12
C PRO A 273 14.07 -26.17 -32.58
N ARG A 274 14.97 -25.84 -31.67
CA ARG A 274 16.41 -25.98 -31.91
C ARG A 274 16.71 -27.48 -32.14
N LYS A 275 17.38 -27.79 -33.27
CA LYS A 275 17.89 -29.12 -33.53
C LYS A 275 18.85 -29.53 -32.41
N PRO A 276 18.78 -30.79 -31.91
CA PRO A 276 19.68 -31.22 -30.86
C PRO A 276 21.14 -31.17 -31.30
N ALA A 277 22.00 -30.64 -30.44
CA ALA A 277 23.43 -30.57 -30.72
C ALA A 277 24.00 -31.97 -30.92
N ARG A 278 24.73 -32.15 -32.04
CA ARG A 278 25.41 -33.44 -32.34
C ARG A 278 26.46 -33.70 -31.25
N ARG A 279 26.29 -34.84 -30.55
CA ARG A 279 27.23 -35.30 -29.53
C ARG A 279 28.59 -35.57 -30.21
N ARG A 280 29.62 -34.85 -29.79
CA ARG A 280 31.00 -35.13 -30.20
C ARG A 280 31.42 -36.48 -29.59
N LYS A 281 31.93 -37.37 -30.41
CA LYS A 281 32.56 -38.61 -29.95
C LYS A 281 33.87 -38.24 -29.22
N PRO A 282 34.18 -38.96 -28.12
CA PRO A 282 35.51 -38.78 -27.50
C PRO A 282 36.61 -39.28 -28.40
N ALA A 283 37.70 -38.53 -28.46
CA ALA A 283 38.92 -38.90 -29.19
C ALA A 283 39.58 -40.09 -28.44
N THR A 284 39.85 -41.15 -29.15
CA THR A 284 40.68 -42.25 -28.63
C THR A 284 42.11 -41.74 -28.62
N ALA A 285 42.73 -41.84 -27.45
CA ALA A 285 44.19 -41.62 -27.29
C ALA A 285 44.90 -42.92 -27.65
N ASP A 286 45.88 -42.83 -28.58
CA ASP A 286 46.97 -43.78 -28.72
C ASP A 286 48.16 -43.23 -27.89
#